data_c0fd224ba9401d0ec427bb84d8548fd2
#
_entry.id   c0fd224ba9401d0ec427bb84d8548fd2
#
_cell.length_a   1.000
_cell.length_b   1.000
_cell.length_c   1.000
_cell.angle_alpha   90.00
_cell.angle_beta   90.00
_cell.angle_gamma   90.00
#
_symmetry.space_group_name_H-M   'P 1'
#
loop_
_entity.id
_entity.type
_entity.pdbx_description
1 polymer ?
#
loop_
_entity_poly.entity_id
_entity_poly.type
_entity_poly.pdbx_seq_one_letter_code
_entity_poly.pdbx_strand_id
1 'polypeptide(L)'
;MISGGSVTGLAVEIKIAIADLTDDESLNVGGMVGSAMNAEISDSVAVAEISLDGAPRNVRVGLIVGHGKKCTIAACTASGTMSVTGASSAMTGGAVGSMYDSLVEDTDVDVDITTACDSASVGGLIGGIEYSSNLKKNSASACRVTGSITVTDGEAVVAKICADYTDHLNDCVSEVEINLPI
;
A
#
# COMPACT_ATOMS: atom_id res chain seq x y z
N MET A 1 -3.10 12.23 9.08
CA MET A 1 -1.68 11.99 9.44
C MET A 1 -1.58 11.68 10.93
N ILE A 2 -0.80 10.67 11.27
CA ILE A 2 -0.44 10.34 12.67
C ILE A 2 1.06 10.53 12.83
N SER A 3 1.48 11.18 13.92
CA SER A 3 2.89 11.38 14.23
C SER A 3 3.14 11.08 15.71
N GLY A 4 3.84 9.99 15.95
CA GLY A 4 4.03 9.40 17.29
C GLY A 4 2.75 8.72 17.83
N GLY A 5 2.93 7.78 18.74
CA GLY A 5 1.83 7.08 19.40
C GLY A 5 1.38 5.80 18.70
N SER A 6 0.25 5.25 19.15
CA SER A 6 -0.29 4.00 18.66
C SER A 6 -1.78 4.09 18.32
N VAL A 7 -2.19 3.28 17.35
CA VAL A 7 -3.59 3.00 17.02
C VAL A 7 -3.79 1.50 17.20
N THR A 8 -4.65 1.11 18.10
CA THR A 8 -4.86 -0.29 18.45
C THR A 8 -6.35 -0.62 18.52
N GLY A 9 -6.74 -1.75 17.98
CA GLY A 9 -8.11 -2.24 18.04
C GLY A 9 -9.11 -1.40 17.24
N LEU A 10 -8.67 -0.69 16.20
CA LEU A 10 -9.52 0.12 15.35
C LEU A 10 -10.18 -0.76 14.27
N ALA A 11 -11.48 -0.61 14.07
CA ALA A 11 -12.20 -1.16 12.93
C ALA A 11 -12.70 0.00 12.05
N VAL A 12 -12.33 -0.01 10.79
CA VAL A 12 -12.71 1.02 9.82
C VAL A 12 -13.34 0.37 8.60
N GLU A 13 -14.49 0.90 8.19
CA GLU A 13 -15.10 0.66 6.89
C GLU A 13 -15.22 2.00 6.18
N ILE A 14 -14.60 2.16 5.00
CA ILE A 14 -14.55 3.46 4.33
C ILE A 14 -14.59 3.32 2.80
N LYS A 15 -15.21 4.30 2.16
CA LYS A 15 -15.12 4.50 0.73
C LYS A 15 -14.51 5.86 0.45
N ILE A 16 -13.39 5.86 -0.29
CA ILE A 16 -12.68 7.06 -0.71
C ILE A 16 -12.73 7.12 -2.23
N ALA A 17 -13.32 8.19 -2.76
CA ALA A 17 -13.34 8.48 -4.18
C ALA A 17 -12.85 9.91 -4.40
N ILE A 18 -11.76 10.07 -5.12
CA ILE A 18 -11.17 11.35 -5.45
C ILE A 18 -10.98 11.40 -6.97
N ALA A 19 -11.54 12.41 -7.61
CA ALA A 19 -11.43 12.64 -9.05
C ALA A 19 -10.85 14.02 -9.33
N ASP A 20 -10.50 14.27 -10.59
CA ASP A 20 -9.98 15.55 -11.06
C ASP A 20 -8.68 16.02 -10.36
N LEU A 21 -7.85 15.07 -9.98
CA LEU A 21 -6.53 15.35 -9.40
C LEU A 21 -5.61 15.98 -10.43
N THR A 22 -4.78 16.93 -10.00
CA THR A 22 -3.88 17.71 -10.87
C THR A 22 -2.41 17.31 -10.72
N ASP A 23 -1.58 17.65 -11.71
CA ASP A 23 -0.17 17.27 -11.81
C ASP A 23 0.73 17.74 -10.64
N ASP A 24 0.34 18.79 -9.94
CA ASP A 24 1.14 19.36 -8.84
C ASP A 24 0.90 18.65 -7.50
N GLU A 25 -0.06 17.74 -7.42
CA GLU A 25 -0.46 17.11 -6.17
C GLU A 25 0.32 15.83 -5.88
N SER A 26 0.68 15.67 -4.61
CA SER A 26 1.20 14.43 -4.06
C SER A 26 0.28 13.94 -2.94
N LEU A 27 -0.20 12.70 -3.07
CA LEU A 27 -1.22 12.15 -2.19
C LEU A 27 -0.74 10.92 -1.45
N ASN A 28 -1.09 10.85 -0.16
CA ASN A 28 -0.97 9.64 0.63
C ASN A 28 -2.36 9.23 1.11
N VAL A 29 -2.87 8.13 0.59
CA VAL A 29 -4.22 7.64 0.87
C VAL A 29 -4.14 6.29 1.56
N GLY A 30 -4.74 6.19 2.73
CA GLY A 30 -4.86 4.93 3.46
C GLY A 30 -6.27 4.78 4.01
N GLY A 31 -6.79 3.58 4.00
CA GLY A 31 -8.10 3.29 4.57
C GLY A 31 -8.18 3.68 6.05
N MET A 32 -7.11 3.50 6.81
CA MET A 32 -7.01 3.98 8.19
C MET A 32 -6.25 5.31 8.29
N VAL A 33 -5.06 5.38 7.66
CA VAL A 33 -4.14 6.52 7.86
C VAL A 33 -3.45 6.88 6.55
N GLY A 34 -3.63 8.10 6.05
CA GLY A 34 -2.93 8.57 4.85
C GLY A 34 -1.40 8.61 5.05
N SER A 35 -0.92 9.11 6.20
CA SER A 35 0.50 9.11 6.55
C SER A 35 0.72 8.80 8.02
N ALA A 36 1.61 7.87 8.31
CA ALA A 36 2.02 7.47 9.65
C ALA A 36 3.53 7.68 9.84
N MET A 37 3.94 8.32 10.94
CA MET A 37 5.34 8.58 11.26
C MET A 37 5.64 8.30 12.72
N ASN A 38 6.68 7.50 12.99
CA ASN A 38 7.04 7.04 14.33
C ASN A 38 5.81 6.50 15.11
N ALA A 39 5.01 5.68 14.45
CA ALA A 39 3.71 5.22 14.96
C ALA A 39 3.61 3.69 14.89
N GLU A 40 2.75 3.14 15.74
CA GLU A 40 2.36 1.74 15.72
C GLU A 40 0.86 1.64 15.37
N ILE A 41 0.52 0.71 14.49
CA ILE A 41 -0.87 0.36 14.15
C ILE A 41 -0.98 -1.13 14.37
N SER A 42 -1.80 -1.54 15.33
CA SER A 42 -1.92 -2.95 15.68
C SER A 42 -3.35 -3.40 15.95
N ASP A 43 -3.59 -4.71 15.86
CA ASP A 43 -4.85 -5.36 16.18
C ASP A 43 -6.07 -4.69 15.51
N SER A 44 -5.89 -4.21 14.28
CA SER A 44 -6.87 -3.33 13.62
C SER A 44 -7.37 -3.93 12.31
N VAL A 45 -8.60 -3.57 11.94
CA VAL A 45 -9.27 -4.05 10.73
C VAL A 45 -9.63 -2.89 9.81
N ALA A 46 -9.20 -2.96 8.55
CA ALA A 46 -9.57 -2.02 7.49
C ALA A 46 -10.39 -2.72 6.41
N VAL A 47 -11.57 -2.20 6.12
CA VAL A 47 -12.33 -2.52 4.92
C VAL A 47 -12.45 -1.24 4.09
N ALA A 48 -11.83 -1.20 2.91
CA ALA A 48 -11.79 0.04 2.16
C ALA A 48 -12.00 -0.14 0.65
N GLU A 49 -12.79 0.75 0.08
CA GLU A 49 -12.85 0.97 -1.36
C GLU A 49 -12.15 2.30 -1.66
N ILE A 50 -11.05 2.28 -2.41
CA ILE A 50 -10.29 3.47 -2.75
C ILE A 50 -10.26 3.64 -4.28
N SER A 51 -10.75 4.77 -4.77
CA SER A 51 -10.71 5.12 -6.19
C SER A 51 -10.09 6.50 -6.36
N LEU A 52 -8.98 6.56 -7.07
CA LEU A 52 -8.27 7.80 -7.39
C LEU A 52 -8.21 7.93 -8.91
N ASP A 53 -8.72 9.03 -9.43
CA ASP A 53 -8.73 9.33 -10.85
C ASP A 53 -8.23 10.75 -11.12
N GLY A 54 -7.39 10.91 -12.12
CA GLY A 54 -6.77 12.17 -12.47
C GLY A 54 -5.27 12.03 -12.67
N ALA A 55 -4.56 13.14 -12.80
CA ALA A 55 -3.13 13.17 -13.09
C ALA A 55 -2.26 13.69 -11.91
N PRO A 56 -2.35 13.14 -10.71
CA PRO A 56 -1.48 13.57 -9.62
C PRO A 56 -0.04 13.14 -9.87
N ARG A 57 0.89 13.96 -9.42
CA ARG A 57 2.31 13.70 -9.64
C ARG A 57 2.82 12.43 -8.96
N ASN A 58 2.44 12.23 -7.70
CA ASN A 58 2.84 11.06 -6.93
C ASN A 58 1.70 10.60 -6.02
N VAL A 59 1.41 9.32 -6.05
CA VAL A 59 0.36 8.72 -5.22
C VAL A 59 0.92 7.55 -4.43
N ARG A 60 0.56 7.46 -3.16
CA ARG A 60 0.85 6.31 -2.31
C ARG A 60 -0.45 5.82 -1.70
N VAL A 61 -0.82 4.59 -2.01
CA VAL A 61 -2.12 4.03 -1.63
C VAL A 61 -1.95 2.69 -0.93
N GLY A 62 -2.60 2.54 0.23
CA GLY A 62 -2.70 1.27 0.94
C GLY A 62 -4.00 1.18 1.72
N LEU A 63 -4.53 -0.02 1.92
CA LEU A 63 -5.77 -0.19 2.71
C LEU A 63 -5.58 0.20 4.19
N ILE A 64 -4.37 0.06 4.72
CA ILE A 64 -4.06 0.48 6.09
C ILE A 64 -3.40 1.86 6.07
N VAL A 65 -2.23 1.97 5.43
CA VAL A 65 -1.42 3.20 5.43
C VAL A 65 -1.00 3.58 4.01
N GLY A 66 -1.22 4.83 3.60
CA GLY A 66 -0.70 5.35 2.33
C GLY A 66 0.82 5.46 2.34
N HIS A 67 1.39 6.13 3.34
CA HIS A 67 2.83 6.28 3.53
C HIS A 67 3.24 6.06 4.98
N GLY A 68 4.10 5.07 5.22
CA GLY A 68 4.64 4.70 6.53
C GLY A 68 6.11 5.07 6.67
N LYS A 69 6.46 5.86 7.70
CA LYS A 69 7.84 6.20 8.04
C LYS A 69 8.14 5.88 9.49
N LYS A 70 9.08 4.96 9.71
CA LYS A 70 9.44 4.45 11.04
C LYS A 70 8.19 3.97 11.79
N CYS A 71 7.38 3.16 11.11
CA CYS A 71 6.13 2.62 11.62
C CYS A 71 6.21 1.12 11.78
N THR A 72 5.42 0.61 12.70
CA THR A 72 5.10 -0.80 12.80
C THR A 72 3.62 -0.99 12.51
N ILE A 73 3.30 -1.93 11.62
CA ILE A 73 1.95 -2.40 11.36
C ILE A 73 1.94 -3.87 11.74
N ALA A 74 1.14 -4.25 12.73
CA ALA A 74 1.19 -5.59 13.30
C ALA A 74 -0.22 -6.14 13.61
N ALA A 75 -0.41 -7.44 13.39
CA ALA A 75 -1.65 -8.14 13.71
C ALA A 75 -2.90 -7.44 13.12
N CYS A 76 -2.78 -6.95 11.90
CA CYS A 76 -3.87 -6.24 11.22
C CYS A 76 -4.51 -7.11 10.14
N THR A 77 -5.76 -6.78 9.82
CA THR A 77 -6.45 -7.35 8.66
C THR A 77 -6.92 -6.23 7.75
N ALA A 78 -6.67 -6.37 6.46
CA ALA A 78 -7.15 -5.41 5.47
C ALA A 78 -7.84 -6.10 4.31
N SER A 79 -8.97 -5.58 3.88
CA SER A 79 -9.68 -6.09 2.70
C SER A 79 -10.30 -4.96 1.88
N GLY A 80 -10.43 -5.19 0.57
CA GLY A 80 -11.11 -4.23 -0.28
C GLY A 80 -10.55 -4.07 -1.67
N THR A 81 -10.88 -2.95 -2.29
CA THR A 81 -10.50 -2.66 -3.68
C THR A 81 -9.77 -1.33 -3.78
N MET A 82 -8.78 -1.28 -4.67
CA MET A 82 -8.07 -0.04 -5.00
C MET A 82 -8.00 0.14 -6.50
N SER A 83 -8.41 1.33 -6.97
CA SER A 83 -8.28 1.75 -8.36
C SER A 83 -7.49 3.05 -8.42
N VAL A 84 -6.36 3.06 -9.12
CA VAL A 84 -5.50 4.24 -9.26
C VAL A 84 -5.22 4.47 -10.75
N THR A 85 -5.72 5.59 -11.27
CA THR A 85 -5.64 5.89 -12.71
C THR A 85 -5.09 7.28 -12.97
N GLY A 86 -4.31 7.43 -14.05
CA GLY A 86 -3.80 8.70 -14.56
C GLY A 86 -2.62 9.31 -13.81
N ALA A 87 -2.17 8.74 -12.69
CA ALA A 87 -1.04 9.28 -11.94
C ALA A 87 0.29 9.16 -12.71
N SER A 88 1.15 10.18 -12.61
CA SER A 88 2.50 10.10 -13.20
C SER A 88 3.37 9.07 -12.47
N SER A 89 3.19 8.91 -11.17
CA SER A 89 3.85 7.85 -10.39
C SER A 89 2.95 7.35 -9.28
N ALA A 90 2.82 6.04 -9.15
CA ALA A 90 2.02 5.41 -8.10
C ALA A 90 2.79 4.32 -7.36
N MET A 91 2.65 4.28 -6.04
CA MET A 91 3.05 3.16 -5.19
C MET A 91 1.79 2.63 -4.50
N THR A 92 1.34 1.44 -4.90
CA THR A 92 0.10 0.85 -4.42
C THR A 92 0.37 -0.50 -3.78
N GLY A 93 0.00 -0.64 -2.53
CA GLY A 93 0.16 -1.89 -1.78
C GLY A 93 -1.06 -2.23 -0.96
N GLY A 94 -1.38 -3.51 -0.84
CA GLY A 94 -2.57 -3.94 -0.12
C GLY A 94 -2.64 -3.45 1.33
N ALA A 95 -1.55 -3.51 2.07
CA ALA A 95 -1.47 -2.90 3.39
C ALA A 95 -0.90 -1.48 3.33
N VAL A 96 0.24 -1.28 2.64
CA VAL A 96 1.02 -0.03 2.68
C VAL A 96 1.40 0.41 1.28
N GLY A 97 1.07 1.64 0.89
CA GLY A 97 1.47 2.21 -0.39
C GLY A 97 2.98 2.34 -0.51
N SER A 98 3.61 3.04 0.41
CA SER A 98 5.06 3.09 0.52
C SER A 98 5.55 3.07 1.96
N MET A 99 6.77 2.55 2.17
CA MET A 99 7.37 2.50 3.51
C MET A 99 8.83 2.97 3.52
N TYR A 100 9.23 3.52 4.66
CA TYR A 100 10.59 3.96 4.98
C TYR A 100 10.94 3.57 6.42
N ASP A 101 11.98 2.79 6.62
CA ASP A 101 12.42 2.30 7.95
C ASP A 101 11.26 1.68 8.76
N SER A 102 10.40 0.88 8.15
CA SER A 102 9.13 0.42 8.73
C SER A 102 9.00 -1.11 8.67
N LEU A 103 8.09 -1.64 9.48
CA LEU A 103 7.84 -3.07 9.64
C LEU A 103 6.36 -3.38 9.41
N VAL A 104 6.09 -4.47 8.69
CA VAL A 104 4.75 -5.08 8.57
C VAL A 104 4.84 -6.52 9.03
N GLU A 105 4.06 -6.89 10.05
CA GLU A 105 4.09 -8.24 10.60
C GLU A 105 2.70 -8.78 10.95
N ASP A 106 2.53 -10.10 10.91
CA ASP A 106 1.27 -10.79 11.24
C ASP A 106 0.03 -10.12 10.61
N THR A 107 0.14 -9.68 9.34
CA THR A 107 -0.90 -8.90 8.68
C THR A 107 -1.49 -9.68 7.51
N ASP A 108 -2.81 -9.86 7.54
CA ASP A 108 -3.58 -10.52 6.49
C ASP A 108 -4.23 -9.48 5.57
N VAL A 109 -4.04 -9.66 4.26
CA VAL A 109 -4.57 -8.76 3.22
C VAL A 109 -5.33 -9.54 2.17
N ASP A 110 -6.55 -9.09 1.86
CA ASP A 110 -7.36 -9.56 0.73
C ASP A 110 -7.72 -8.34 -0.15
N VAL A 111 -7.05 -8.19 -1.30
CA VAL A 111 -7.14 -6.95 -2.07
C VAL A 111 -7.19 -7.17 -3.57
N ASP A 112 -8.09 -6.44 -4.24
CA ASP A 112 -8.09 -6.29 -5.68
C ASP A 112 -7.56 -4.89 -6.05
N ILE A 113 -6.41 -4.87 -6.74
CA ILE A 113 -5.75 -3.64 -7.18
C ILE A 113 -5.88 -3.50 -8.69
N THR A 114 -6.38 -2.37 -9.15
CA THR A 114 -6.35 -1.98 -10.57
C THR A 114 -5.53 -0.70 -10.72
N THR A 115 -4.60 -0.67 -11.66
CA THR A 115 -3.78 0.51 -11.92
C THR A 115 -3.62 0.79 -13.41
N ALA A 116 -3.67 2.09 -13.76
CA ALA A 116 -3.36 2.63 -15.09
C ALA A 116 -2.62 3.96 -14.89
N CYS A 117 -1.31 3.91 -14.70
CA CYS A 117 -0.46 5.05 -14.37
C CYS A 117 0.76 5.06 -15.29
N ASP A 118 1.37 6.24 -15.52
CA ASP A 118 2.58 6.33 -16.37
C ASP A 118 3.70 5.43 -15.82
N SER A 119 3.87 5.42 -14.48
CA SER A 119 4.78 4.53 -13.78
C SER A 119 4.16 4.04 -12.49
N ALA A 120 4.11 2.73 -12.28
CA ALA A 120 3.54 2.14 -11.07
C ALA A 120 4.48 1.12 -10.42
N SER A 121 4.50 1.13 -9.10
CA SER A 121 5.08 0.09 -8.25
C SER A 121 3.96 -0.54 -7.44
N VAL A 122 3.63 -1.80 -7.72
CA VAL A 122 2.44 -2.45 -7.18
C VAL A 122 2.80 -3.76 -6.48
N GLY A 123 2.53 -3.83 -5.20
CA GLY A 123 2.71 -5.04 -4.40
C GLY A 123 1.44 -5.47 -3.69
N GLY A 124 1.21 -6.76 -3.60
CA GLY A 124 0.05 -7.27 -2.87
C GLY A 124 0.01 -6.84 -1.40
N LEU A 125 1.15 -6.65 -0.76
CA LEU A 125 1.28 -6.14 0.60
C LEU A 125 1.83 -4.71 0.64
N ILE A 126 2.97 -4.46 -0.02
CA ILE A 126 3.72 -3.20 0.02
C ILE A 126 3.98 -2.74 -1.42
N GLY A 127 3.50 -1.54 -1.77
CA GLY A 127 3.65 -0.96 -3.10
C GLY A 127 5.09 -0.58 -3.43
N GLY A 128 5.80 0.05 -2.50
CA GLY A 128 7.19 0.43 -2.71
C GLY A 128 7.95 0.74 -1.43
N ILE A 129 9.27 0.73 -1.54
CA ILE A 129 10.18 1.11 -0.46
C ILE A 129 10.89 2.39 -0.83
N GLU A 130 10.68 3.45 -0.05
CA GLU A 130 11.42 4.69 -0.24
C GLU A 130 12.86 4.54 0.25
N TYR A 131 13.77 5.22 -0.44
CA TYR A 131 15.20 5.05 -0.22
C TYR A 131 15.58 5.40 1.21
N SER A 132 16.06 4.40 1.95
CA SER A 132 16.70 4.53 3.25
C SER A 132 18.19 4.25 3.09
N SER A 133 19.03 5.00 3.78
CA SER A 133 20.46 4.68 3.85
C SER A 133 20.74 3.30 4.50
N ASN A 134 19.70 2.70 5.04
CA ASN A 134 19.73 1.37 5.64
C ASN A 134 18.47 0.58 5.28
N LEU A 135 18.47 -0.01 4.07
CA LEU A 135 17.36 -0.81 3.53
C LEU A 135 16.93 -1.96 4.47
N LYS A 136 17.85 -2.45 5.32
CA LYS A 136 17.58 -3.53 6.28
C LYS A 136 16.56 -3.19 7.37
N LYS A 137 16.10 -1.95 7.45
CA LYS A 137 15.07 -1.54 8.40
C LYS A 137 13.64 -1.69 7.87
N ASN A 138 13.48 -1.96 6.58
CA ASN A 138 12.18 -2.29 6.01
C ASN A 138 12.03 -3.80 5.97
N SER A 139 11.00 -4.35 6.55
CA SER A 139 10.74 -5.79 6.50
C SER A 139 9.25 -6.12 6.58
N ALA A 140 8.90 -7.29 6.05
CA ALA A 140 7.61 -7.90 6.27
C ALA A 140 7.81 -9.34 6.75
N SER A 141 7.00 -9.77 7.71
CA SER A 141 7.06 -11.12 8.27
C SER A 141 5.70 -11.68 8.64
N ALA A 142 5.54 -12.98 8.45
CA ALA A 142 4.33 -13.71 8.79
C ALA A 142 3.04 -13.10 8.20
N CYS A 143 3.12 -12.53 7.00
CA CYS A 143 1.99 -11.90 6.34
C CYS A 143 1.36 -12.81 5.30
N ARG A 144 0.06 -12.70 5.12
CA ARG A 144 -0.68 -13.39 4.05
C ARG A 144 -1.35 -12.38 3.13
N VAL A 145 -1.25 -12.65 1.82
CA VAL A 145 -1.87 -11.80 0.80
C VAL A 145 -2.65 -12.65 -0.20
N THR A 146 -3.90 -12.26 -0.43
CA THR A 146 -4.81 -12.84 -1.42
C THR A 146 -5.41 -11.75 -2.33
N GLY A 147 -6.09 -12.15 -3.40
CA GLY A 147 -6.76 -11.23 -4.32
C GLY A 147 -6.08 -11.10 -5.67
N SER A 148 -6.19 -9.94 -6.31
CA SER A 148 -5.67 -9.73 -7.66
C SER A 148 -4.96 -8.38 -7.85
N ILE A 149 -4.01 -8.35 -8.80
CA ILE A 149 -3.38 -7.12 -9.29
C ILE A 149 -3.59 -7.07 -10.80
N THR A 150 -4.24 -6.04 -11.27
CA THR A 150 -4.49 -5.78 -12.69
C THR A 150 -3.85 -4.46 -13.11
N VAL A 151 -2.91 -4.53 -14.05
CA VAL A 151 -2.36 -3.35 -14.72
C VAL A 151 -3.06 -3.23 -16.07
N THR A 152 -3.70 -2.10 -16.33
CA THR A 152 -4.45 -1.91 -17.58
C THR A 152 -3.73 -1.00 -18.55
N ASP A 153 -2.83 -0.13 -18.08
CA ASP A 153 -2.02 0.76 -18.92
C ASP A 153 -0.79 1.27 -18.14
N GLY A 154 0.23 1.73 -18.88
CA GLY A 154 1.46 2.30 -18.36
C GLY A 154 2.55 1.28 -18.01
N GLU A 155 3.66 1.78 -17.46
CA GLU A 155 4.78 0.94 -17.01
C GLU A 155 4.59 0.56 -15.54
N ALA A 156 4.70 -0.72 -15.21
CA ALA A 156 4.54 -1.18 -13.85
C ALA A 156 5.58 -2.23 -13.43
N VAL A 157 6.12 -2.04 -12.23
CA VAL A 157 6.81 -3.09 -11.48
C VAL A 157 5.79 -3.75 -10.55
N VAL A 158 5.52 -5.02 -10.76
CA VAL A 158 4.47 -5.73 -10.03
C VAL A 158 5.04 -6.92 -9.28
N ALA A 159 4.70 -7.07 -8.03
CA ALA A 159 5.04 -8.26 -7.25
C ALA A 159 3.90 -8.69 -6.32
N LYS A 160 3.88 -9.97 -5.99
CA LYS A 160 2.84 -10.57 -5.14
C LYS A 160 2.88 -10.07 -3.70
N ILE A 161 4.02 -9.60 -3.21
CA ILE A 161 4.20 -9.11 -1.84
C ILE A 161 4.74 -7.68 -1.86
N CYS A 162 5.98 -7.46 -2.27
CA CYS A 162 6.60 -6.14 -2.32
C CYS A 162 7.26 -5.91 -3.67
N ALA A 163 6.90 -4.84 -4.36
CA ALA A 163 7.34 -4.59 -5.73
C ALA A 163 8.86 -4.28 -5.84
N ASP A 164 9.41 -3.53 -4.90
CA ASP A 164 10.77 -3.00 -5.02
C ASP A 164 11.83 -3.80 -4.24
N TYR A 165 11.43 -4.76 -3.39
CA TYR A 165 12.38 -5.37 -2.47
C TYR A 165 11.94 -6.75 -1.98
N THR A 166 12.83 -7.75 -2.09
CA THR A 166 12.52 -9.14 -1.71
C THR A 166 13.36 -9.69 -0.54
N ASP A 167 14.44 -9.01 -0.14
CA ASP A 167 15.44 -9.59 0.75
C ASP A 167 15.06 -9.67 2.24
N HIS A 168 13.95 -9.04 2.64
CA HIS A 168 13.48 -9.02 4.04
C HIS A 168 12.01 -9.42 4.18
N LEU A 169 11.60 -10.38 3.35
CA LEU A 169 10.30 -11.02 3.42
C LEU A 169 10.46 -12.38 4.10
N ASN A 170 10.04 -12.49 5.36
CA ASN A 170 10.15 -13.72 6.13
C ASN A 170 8.78 -14.34 6.36
N ASP A 171 8.62 -15.62 6.00
CA ASP A 171 7.39 -16.39 6.24
C ASP A 171 6.11 -15.72 5.69
N CYS A 172 6.24 -14.89 4.65
CA CYS A 172 5.11 -14.29 3.97
C CYS A 172 4.59 -15.22 2.86
N VAL A 173 3.26 -15.35 2.78
CA VAL A 173 2.58 -16.19 1.79
C VAL A 173 1.70 -15.34 0.90
N SER A 174 1.72 -15.58 -0.41
CA SER A 174 0.88 -14.87 -1.35
C SER A 174 0.21 -15.80 -2.37
N GLU A 175 -1.10 -15.65 -2.51
CA GLU A 175 -1.95 -16.28 -3.52
C GLU A 175 -2.55 -15.22 -4.47
N VAL A 176 -1.82 -14.14 -4.73
CA VAL A 176 -2.25 -13.04 -5.62
C VAL A 176 -2.18 -13.47 -7.08
N GLU A 177 -3.24 -13.20 -7.82
CA GLU A 177 -3.28 -13.30 -9.28
C GLU A 177 -2.78 -11.99 -9.91
N ILE A 178 -1.89 -12.06 -10.90
CA ILE A 178 -1.35 -10.89 -11.59
C ILE A 178 -1.80 -10.91 -13.06
N ASN A 179 -2.51 -9.85 -13.46
CA ASN A 179 -3.04 -9.63 -14.80
C ASN A 179 -2.35 -8.41 -15.42
N LEU A 180 -1.51 -8.65 -16.44
CA LEU A 180 -0.81 -7.60 -17.17
C LEU A 180 -1.43 -7.37 -18.53
N PRO A 181 -1.33 -6.17 -19.12
CA PRO A 181 -1.78 -5.92 -20.48
C PRO A 181 -1.00 -6.77 -21.48
N ILE A 182 -1.69 -7.25 -22.52
CA ILE A 182 -1.12 -8.04 -23.64
C ILE A 182 -0.56 -7.09 -24.69
#